data_a761ff1582150e904e2f5e943a6fcff1
#
_entry.id   a761ff1582150e904e2f5e943a6fcff1
#
_cell.length_a   1.000
_cell.length_b   1.000
_cell.length_c   1.000
_cell.angle_alpha   90.00
_cell.angle_beta   90.00
_cell.angle_gamma   90.00
#
_symmetry.space_group_name_H-M   'P 1'
#
loop_
_entity.id
_entity.type
_entity.pdbx_description
1 polymer ?
#
loop_
_entity_poly.entity_id
_entity_poly.type
_entity_poly.pdbx_seq_one_letter_code
_entity_poly.pdbx_strand_id
1 'polypeptide(L)'
;MDLRQIQYFIALFEDGSVTRAAKRLNIVQPALSMQIAKLETELRQQLFERGPHGMTPTDAARQMYRLYTPIMRDIDRARDQLSRQDAIVTGRVSLGMVSSEAESVLPESLARFNALFPQVEVSVADGFSAQLIDAVEAGRLDAAVINKPRGRLALDVVPLLDEEMVLVTSAALGPDLPPAIDLATLTGIELVLPTRRNGLRGVLDAALLAADVVIKPKFEIDLLNTIVQFVEQSAVATILPRVVVQRKVDESVLRARTIASPPIVRHIILVSHPKRPIGPAARALIDIIGEEIRRVTTGTPAA
;
A
#
# COMPACT_ATOMS: atom_id res chain seq x y z
N MET A 1 15.64 27.11 -14.46
CA MET A 1 15.12 25.75 -14.19
C MET A 1 13.91 25.48 -15.07
N ASP A 2 13.88 24.36 -15.80
CA ASP A 2 12.78 23.95 -16.66
C ASP A 2 12.31 22.52 -16.33
N LEU A 3 11.17 22.10 -16.89
CA LEU A 3 10.57 20.79 -16.60
C LEU A 3 11.48 19.62 -16.99
N ARG A 4 12.28 19.78 -18.06
CA ARG A 4 13.20 18.75 -18.53
C ARG A 4 14.35 18.55 -17.53
N GLN A 5 14.87 19.63 -16.98
CA GLN A 5 15.89 19.57 -15.93
C GLN A 5 15.38 18.87 -14.67
N ILE A 6 14.10 19.12 -14.31
CA ILE A 6 13.47 18.42 -13.17
C ILE A 6 13.31 16.92 -13.45
N GLN A 7 12.88 16.53 -14.66
CA GLN A 7 12.83 15.13 -15.08
C GLN A 7 14.19 14.45 -15.01
N TYR A 8 15.24 15.12 -15.47
CA TYR A 8 16.61 14.61 -15.42
C TYR A 8 17.10 14.42 -13.98
N PHE A 9 16.79 15.39 -13.12
CA PHE A 9 17.09 15.30 -11.70
C PHE A 9 16.39 14.10 -11.03
N ILE A 10 15.08 13.94 -11.27
CA ILE A 10 14.28 12.83 -10.69
C ILE A 10 14.85 11.49 -11.16
N ALA A 11 15.12 11.34 -12.46
CA ALA A 11 15.70 10.09 -12.98
C ALA A 11 17.06 9.76 -12.36
N LEU A 12 17.95 10.75 -12.18
CA LEU A 12 19.23 10.54 -11.54
C LEU A 12 19.09 10.21 -10.05
N PHE A 13 18.14 10.84 -9.36
CA PHE A 13 17.87 10.57 -7.95
C PHE A 13 17.41 9.12 -7.72
N GLU A 14 16.48 8.64 -8.57
CA GLU A 14 15.93 7.28 -8.49
C GLU A 14 16.96 6.22 -8.89
N ASP A 15 17.74 6.46 -9.94
CA ASP A 15 18.68 5.48 -10.46
C ASP A 15 20.03 5.46 -9.72
N GLY A 16 20.40 6.54 -9.03
CA GLY A 16 21.69 6.68 -8.33
C GLY A 16 22.92 6.54 -9.25
N SER A 17 22.72 6.58 -10.58
CA SER A 17 23.76 6.38 -11.59
C SER A 17 23.47 7.22 -12.83
N VAL A 18 24.42 8.07 -13.21
CA VAL A 18 24.30 8.93 -14.41
C VAL A 18 24.11 8.08 -15.66
N THR A 19 24.80 6.95 -15.76
CA THR A 19 24.72 6.06 -16.93
C THR A 19 23.32 5.42 -17.04
N ARG A 20 22.78 4.91 -15.93
CA ARG A 20 21.42 4.32 -15.92
C ARG A 20 20.36 5.36 -16.21
N ALA A 21 20.42 6.51 -15.54
CA ALA A 21 19.50 7.60 -15.76
C ALA A 21 19.52 8.13 -17.20
N ALA A 22 20.70 8.30 -17.79
CA ALA A 22 20.85 8.72 -19.17
C ALA A 22 20.25 7.71 -20.16
N LYS A 23 20.48 6.39 -19.92
CA LYS A 23 19.87 5.31 -20.71
C LYS A 23 18.34 5.34 -20.60
N ARG A 24 17.80 5.46 -19.40
CA ARG A 24 16.34 5.56 -19.13
C ARG A 24 15.71 6.77 -19.84
N LEU A 25 16.43 7.90 -19.87
CA LEU A 25 15.96 9.15 -20.50
C LEU A 25 16.24 9.19 -22.02
N ASN A 26 16.87 8.15 -22.57
CA ASN A 26 17.28 8.06 -23.97
C ASN A 26 18.16 9.25 -24.42
N ILE A 27 19.12 9.63 -23.58
CA ILE A 27 20.09 10.69 -23.85
C ILE A 27 21.52 10.21 -23.57
N VAL A 28 22.51 11.01 -24.03
CA VAL A 28 23.91 10.72 -23.74
C VAL A 28 24.31 11.20 -22.34
N GLN A 29 25.16 10.45 -21.64
CA GLN A 29 25.61 10.74 -20.28
C GLN A 29 26.17 12.17 -20.07
N PRO A 30 27.01 12.73 -21.00
CA PRO A 30 27.50 14.09 -20.83
C PRO A 30 26.38 15.16 -20.81
N ALA A 31 25.32 14.96 -21.59
CA ALA A 31 24.18 15.87 -21.61
C ALA A 31 23.43 15.87 -20.28
N LEU A 32 23.19 14.69 -19.67
CA LEU A 32 22.60 14.60 -18.35
C LEU A 32 23.46 15.30 -17.30
N SER A 33 24.77 14.99 -17.26
CA SER A 33 25.69 15.60 -16.29
C SER A 33 25.72 17.13 -16.39
N MET A 34 25.77 17.66 -17.61
CA MET A 34 25.75 19.10 -17.86
C MET A 34 24.45 19.77 -17.35
N GLN A 35 23.30 19.13 -17.56
CA GLN A 35 22.00 19.68 -17.11
C GLN A 35 21.87 19.64 -15.59
N ILE A 36 22.38 18.62 -14.94
CA ILE A 36 22.43 18.53 -13.47
C ILE A 36 23.35 19.63 -12.91
N ALA A 37 24.56 19.80 -13.46
CA ALA A 37 25.47 20.86 -13.04
C ALA A 37 24.87 22.28 -13.23
N LYS A 38 24.16 22.50 -14.33
CA LYS A 38 23.43 23.76 -14.57
C LYS A 38 22.35 23.99 -13.51
N LEU A 39 21.60 22.94 -13.16
CA LEU A 39 20.55 22.99 -12.12
C LEU A 39 21.16 23.30 -10.75
N GLU A 40 22.26 22.65 -10.37
CA GLU A 40 22.99 22.90 -9.12
C GLU A 40 23.52 24.34 -9.04
N THR A 41 24.04 24.86 -10.14
CA THR A 41 24.49 26.26 -10.25
C THR A 41 23.35 27.24 -10.05
N GLU A 42 22.21 27.01 -10.69
CA GLU A 42 21.02 27.87 -10.59
C GLU A 42 20.45 27.88 -9.17
N LEU A 43 20.38 26.71 -8.53
CA LEU A 43 19.89 26.56 -7.16
C LEU A 43 20.93 26.96 -6.10
N ARG A 44 22.18 27.13 -6.49
CA ARG A 44 23.33 27.34 -5.59
C ARG A 44 23.43 26.25 -4.53
N GLN A 45 23.11 25.04 -4.90
CA GLN A 45 23.09 23.86 -4.04
C GLN A 45 23.69 22.66 -4.78
N GLN A 46 24.54 21.91 -4.11
CA GLN A 46 24.97 20.61 -4.59
C GLN A 46 23.87 19.60 -4.33
N LEU A 47 23.41 18.92 -5.37
CA LEU A 47 22.34 17.94 -5.29
C LEU A 47 22.89 16.51 -5.17
N PHE A 48 24.07 16.24 -5.77
CA PHE A 48 24.65 14.90 -5.74
C PHE A 48 26.13 14.95 -5.39
N GLU A 49 26.56 13.92 -4.64
CA GLU A 49 27.95 13.62 -4.36
C GLU A 49 28.39 12.39 -5.16
N ARG A 50 29.60 12.43 -5.74
CA ARG A 50 30.19 11.27 -6.40
C ARG A 50 30.82 10.35 -5.36
N GLY A 51 30.41 9.09 -5.34
CA GLY A 51 31.02 8.06 -4.49
C GLY A 51 31.42 6.81 -5.28
N PRO A 52 32.09 5.85 -4.62
CA PRO A 52 32.51 4.59 -5.23
C PRO A 52 31.35 3.76 -5.82
N HIS A 53 30.15 3.96 -5.31
CA HIS A 53 28.95 3.22 -5.70
C HIS A 53 27.99 4.02 -6.61
N GLY A 54 28.40 5.18 -7.10
CA GLY A 54 27.58 6.03 -7.98
C GLY A 54 27.34 7.43 -7.42
N MET A 55 26.16 7.97 -7.69
CA MET A 55 25.73 9.29 -7.25
C MET A 55 24.87 9.18 -5.99
N THR A 56 25.31 9.82 -4.91
CA THR A 56 24.57 9.85 -3.64
C THR A 56 23.83 11.19 -3.51
N PRO A 57 22.50 11.20 -3.30
CA PRO A 57 21.76 12.44 -3.15
C PRO A 57 22.06 13.14 -1.81
N THR A 58 22.24 14.46 -1.85
CA THR A 58 22.37 15.33 -0.68
C THR A 58 21.00 15.56 0.00
N ASP A 59 20.98 16.22 1.15
CA ASP A 59 19.73 16.62 1.80
C ASP A 59 18.93 17.60 0.96
N ALA A 60 19.59 18.52 0.23
CA ALA A 60 18.97 19.40 -0.73
C ALA A 60 18.30 18.63 -1.87
N ALA A 61 18.96 17.57 -2.39
CA ALA A 61 18.34 16.69 -3.38
C ALA A 61 17.13 15.95 -2.81
N ARG A 62 17.20 15.41 -1.59
CA ARG A 62 16.07 14.75 -0.94
C ARG A 62 14.88 15.69 -0.76
N GLN A 63 15.14 16.94 -0.38
CA GLN A 63 14.10 17.97 -0.28
C GLN A 63 13.51 18.31 -1.65
N MET A 64 14.35 18.54 -2.66
CA MET A 64 13.92 18.80 -4.00
C MET A 64 13.08 17.67 -4.58
N TYR A 65 13.50 16.42 -4.40
CA TYR A 65 12.75 15.25 -4.86
C TYR A 65 11.33 15.21 -4.27
N ARG A 66 11.19 15.45 -2.96
CA ARG A 66 9.89 15.50 -2.28
C ARG A 66 8.98 16.60 -2.83
N LEU A 67 9.54 17.76 -3.15
CA LEU A 67 8.77 18.92 -3.62
C LEU A 67 8.39 18.81 -5.10
N TYR A 68 9.30 18.37 -5.97
CA TYR A 68 9.09 18.42 -7.40
C TYR A 68 8.45 17.17 -8.01
N THR A 69 8.61 16.01 -7.40
CA THR A 69 7.95 14.78 -7.88
C THR A 69 6.42 14.91 -7.97
N PRO A 70 5.70 15.47 -6.96
CA PRO A 70 4.27 15.70 -7.09
C PRO A 70 3.90 16.67 -8.22
N ILE A 71 4.70 17.74 -8.42
CA ILE A 71 4.46 18.73 -9.49
C ILE A 71 4.59 18.08 -10.87
N MET A 72 5.61 17.25 -11.07
CA MET A 72 5.78 16.53 -12.34
C MET A 72 4.63 15.56 -12.62
N ARG A 73 4.16 14.87 -11.60
CA ARG A 73 2.96 14.01 -11.72
C ARG A 73 1.70 14.79 -12.08
N ASP A 74 1.51 15.99 -11.49
CA ASP A 74 0.36 16.83 -11.83
C ASP A 74 0.43 17.32 -13.30
N ILE A 75 1.63 17.59 -13.82
CA ILE A 75 1.83 17.93 -15.23
C ILE A 75 1.52 16.74 -16.14
N ASP A 76 1.99 15.54 -15.79
CA ASP A 76 1.71 14.33 -16.57
C ASP A 76 0.21 14.00 -16.55
N ARG A 77 -0.48 14.12 -15.41
CA ARG A 77 -1.95 13.98 -15.32
C ARG A 77 -2.69 14.99 -16.21
N ALA A 78 -2.24 16.24 -16.22
CA ALA A 78 -2.85 17.26 -17.08
C ALA A 78 -2.68 16.92 -18.56
N ARG A 79 -1.53 16.43 -18.98
CA ARG A 79 -1.30 15.93 -20.35
C ARG A 79 -2.20 14.75 -20.69
N ASP A 80 -2.31 13.76 -19.80
CA ASP A 80 -3.16 12.58 -20.00
C ASP A 80 -4.65 12.97 -20.13
N GLN A 81 -5.12 13.98 -19.39
CA GLN A 81 -6.49 14.49 -19.52
C GLN A 81 -6.76 15.18 -20.88
N LEU A 82 -5.76 15.83 -21.45
CA LEU A 82 -5.89 16.52 -22.73
C LEU A 82 -5.77 15.56 -23.92
N SER A 83 -5.10 14.44 -23.75
CA SER A 83 -4.86 13.42 -24.80
C SER A 83 -6.07 12.53 -25.10
N ARG A 84 -7.26 12.83 -24.59
CA ARG A 84 -8.48 12.02 -24.59
C ARG A 84 -9.28 12.00 -25.91
N GLN A 85 -8.63 11.84 -27.05
CA GLN A 85 -9.35 11.39 -28.26
C GLN A 85 -8.63 10.18 -28.82
N ASP A 86 -9.22 8.98 -28.65
CA ASP A 86 -8.83 7.69 -29.27
C ASP A 86 -7.46 7.10 -28.87
N ALA A 87 -6.92 7.39 -27.70
CA ALA A 87 -5.57 6.95 -27.35
C ALA A 87 -5.56 5.73 -26.42
N ILE A 88 -4.67 4.78 -26.72
CA ILE A 88 -4.21 3.71 -25.83
C ILE A 88 -3.89 4.32 -24.47
N VAL A 89 -4.50 3.78 -23.41
CA VAL A 89 -4.23 4.23 -22.04
C VAL A 89 -2.76 3.96 -21.73
N THR A 90 -2.00 5.01 -21.48
CA THR A 90 -0.57 4.98 -21.16
C THR A 90 -0.31 5.83 -19.91
N GLY A 91 0.92 5.85 -19.46
CA GLY A 91 1.34 6.68 -18.33
C GLY A 91 1.76 5.86 -17.12
N ARG A 92 1.82 6.50 -15.94
CA ARG A 92 2.28 5.90 -14.70
C ARG A 92 1.21 5.97 -13.63
N VAL A 93 1.01 4.87 -12.91
CA VAL A 93 0.12 4.76 -11.76
C VAL A 93 0.96 4.51 -10.49
N SER A 94 0.66 5.24 -9.43
CA SER A 94 1.31 5.06 -8.12
C SER A 94 0.23 4.89 -7.05
N LEU A 95 0.04 3.67 -6.56
CA LEU A 95 -0.94 3.35 -5.53
C LEU A 95 -0.26 2.99 -4.22
N GLY A 96 -0.97 3.25 -3.10
CA GLY A 96 -0.65 2.70 -1.79
C GLY A 96 -1.66 1.63 -1.40
N MET A 97 -1.21 0.57 -0.73
CA MET A 97 -2.12 -0.42 -0.16
C MET A 97 -1.61 -0.89 1.19
N VAL A 98 -2.53 -1.15 2.13
CA VAL A 98 -2.16 -1.86 3.35
C VAL A 98 -1.86 -3.32 3.02
N SER A 99 -0.87 -3.93 3.70
CA SER A 99 -0.33 -5.26 3.41
C SER A 99 -1.41 -6.33 3.28
N SER A 100 -2.43 -6.31 4.15
CA SER A 100 -3.53 -7.28 4.12
C SER A 100 -4.29 -7.33 2.80
N GLU A 101 -4.53 -6.17 2.18
CA GLU A 101 -5.19 -6.08 0.88
C GLU A 101 -4.20 -6.36 -0.26
N ALA A 102 -2.98 -5.83 -0.15
CA ALA A 102 -1.96 -6.02 -1.17
C ALA A 102 -1.65 -7.51 -1.39
N GLU A 103 -1.43 -8.27 -0.31
CA GLU A 103 -1.13 -9.71 -0.39
C GLU A 103 -2.32 -10.53 -0.95
N SER A 104 -3.55 -10.08 -0.72
CA SER A 104 -4.76 -10.85 -1.02
C SER A 104 -5.30 -10.63 -2.43
N VAL A 105 -5.23 -9.39 -2.96
CA VAL A 105 -5.93 -9.04 -4.21
C VAL A 105 -5.03 -8.47 -5.29
N LEU A 106 -3.83 -7.98 -4.94
CA LEU A 106 -2.98 -7.28 -5.89
C LEU A 106 -2.43 -8.18 -7.01
N PRO A 107 -2.01 -9.44 -6.77
CA PRO A 107 -1.48 -10.30 -7.83
C PRO A 107 -2.45 -10.48 -9.00
N GLU A 108 -3.69 -10.88 -8.73
CA GLU A 108 -4.73 -11.05 -9.74
C GLU A 108 -5.10 -9.73 -10.41
N SER A 109 -5.22 -8.66 -9.62
CA SER A 109 -5.53 -7.33 -10.14
C SER A 109 -4.48 -6.84 -11.12
N LEU A 110 -3.19 -7.03 -10.80
CA LEU A 110 -2.08 -6.63 -11.67
C LEU A 110 -2.00 -7.50 -12.93
N ALA A 111 -2.24 -8.81 -12.83
CA ALA A 111 -2.25 -9.70 -13.99
C ALA A 111 -3.33 -9.27 -14.98
N ARG A 112 -4.55 -9.03 -14.50
CA ARG A 112 -5.67 -8.55 -15.31
C ARG A 112 -5.40 -7.15 -15.88
N PHE A 113 -4.89 -6.24 -15.07
CA PHE A 113 -4.56 -4.88 -15.50
C PHE A 113 -3.50 -4.86 -16.60
N ASN A 114 -2.42 -5.62 -16.43
CA ASN A 114 -1.34 -5.69 -17.42
C ASN A 114 -1.82 -6.26 -18.76
N ALA A 115 -2.75 -7.22 -18.75
CA ALA A 115 -3.34 -7.73 -19.98
C ALA A 115 -4.17 -6.68 -20.74
N LEU A 116 -4.87 -5.79 -20.03
CA LEU A 116 -5.71 -4.75 -20.60
C LEU A 116 -4.93 -3.47 -20.96
N PHE A 117 -3.90 -3.13 -20.18
CA PHE A 117 -3.15 -1.88 -20.29
C PHE A 117 -1.64 -2.09 -20.27
N PRO A 118 -1.06 -2.81 -21.26
CA PRO A 118 0.35 -3.23 -21.25
C PRO A 118 1.38 -2.08 -21.33
N GLN A 119 0.92 -0.87 -21.66
CA GLN A 119 1.80 0.32 -21.76
C GLN A 119 1.78 1.21 -20.51
N VAL A 120 1.08 0.80 -19.45
CA VAL A 120 1.00 1.56 -18.21
C VAL A 120 2.06 1.06 -17.23
N GLU A 121 2.88 1.96 -16.72
CA GLU A 121 3.79 1.67 -15.61
C GLU A 121 3.05 1.73 -14.28
N VAL A 122 3.13 0.66 -13.49
CA VAL A 122 2.49 0.59 -12.18
C VAL A 122 3.53 0.50 -11.07
N SER A 123 3.37 1.35 -10.06
CA SER A 123 4.13 1.30 -8.81
C SER A 123 3.15 1.17 -7.64
N VAL A 124 3.33 0.16 -6.80
CA VAL A 124 2.53 -0.01 -5.59
C VAL A 124 3.43 0.08 -4.38
N ALA A 125 3.06 0.90 -3.42
CA ALA A 125 3.72 1.03 -2.13
C ALA A 125 2.90 0.32 -1.06
N ASP A 126 3.54 -0.57 -0.30
CA ASP A 126 3.00 -1.14 0.93
C ASP A 126 3.32 -0.24 2.12
N GLY A 127 2.43 -0.18 3.10
CA GLY A 127 2.67 0.61 4.31
C GLY A 127 1.49 0.70 5.26
N PHE A 128 1.74 1.36 6.40
CA PHE A 128 0.68 1.66 7.37
C PHE A 128 -0.22 2.80 6.86
N SER A 129 -1.51 2.73 7.21
CA SER A 129 -2.53 3.71 6.75
C SER A 129 -2.09 5.16 6.91
N ALA A 130 -1.45 5.54 8.04
CA ALA A 130 -0.97 6.90 8.26
C ALA A 130 0.10 7.34 7.24
N GLN A 131 1.07 6.48 6.96
CA GLN A 131 2.13 6.75 5.97
C GLN A 131 1.58 6.87 4.55
N LEU A 132 0.59 6.04 4.21
CA LEU A 132 -0.08 6.07 2.92
C LEU A 132 -0.93 7.33 2.76
N ILE A 133 -1.63 7.79 3.81
CA ILE A 133 -2.35 9.06 3.85
C ILE A 133 -1.38 10.21 3.58
N ASP A 134 -0.28 10.30 4.34
CA ASP A 134 0.74 11.34 4.14
C ASP A 134 1.32 11.33 2.72
N ALA A 135 1.44 10.15 2.10
CA ALA A 135 1.94 10.02 0.75
C ALA A 135 0.93 10.50 -0.31
N VAL A 136 -0.39 10.27 -0.09
CA VAL A 136 -1.46 10.81 -0.95
C VAL A 136 -1.57 12.31 -0.79
N GLU A 137 -1.57 12.85 0.43
CA GLU A 137 -1.61 14.29 0.69
C GLU A 137 -0.43 15.02 0.05
N ALA A 138 0.76 14.43 0.13
CA ALA A 138 1.97 14.95 -0.50
C ALA A 138 2.03 14.74 -2.02
N GLY A 139 1.03 14.08 -2.66
CA GLY A 139 1.01 13.78 -4.10
C GLY A 139 2.05 12.75 -4.55
N ARG A 140 2.64 11.99 -3.63
CA ARG A 140 3.53 10.88 -3.97
C ARG A 140 2.79 9.63 -4.43
N LEU A 141 1.52 9.50 -4.06
CA LEU A 141 0.59 8.45 -4.52
C LEU A 141 -0.62 9.11 -5.18
N ASP A 142 -1.20 8.44 -6.18
CA ASP A 142 -2.44 8.85 -6.82
C ASP A 142 -3.64 8.59 -5.93
N ALA A 143 -3.63 7.46 -5.24
CA ALA A 143 -4.62 7.03 -4.29
C ALA A 143 -4.03 5.98 -3.34
N ALA A 144 -4.76 5.64 -2.27
CA ALA A 144 -4.39 4.52 -1.42
C ALA A 144 -5.62 3.76 -0.91
N VAL A 145 -5.47 2.44 -0.78
CA VAL A 145 -6.43 1.55 -0.11
C VAL A 145 -5.93 1.31 1.30
N ILE A 146 -6.71 1.74 2.29
CA ILE A 146 -6.29 1.79 3.69
C ILE A 146 -7.39 1.32 4.65
N ASN A 147 -6.99 0.96 5.87
CA ASN A 147 -7.96 0.87 6.97
C ASN A 147 -8.40 2.28 7.34
N LYS A 148 -9.72 2.50 7.44
CA LYS A 148 -10.30 3.78 7.82
C LYS A 148 -9.81 4.19 9.21
N PRO A 149 -9.07 5.30 9.34
CA PRO A 149 -8.63 5.78 10.64
C PRO A 149 -9.79 6.42 11.42
N ARG A 150 -9.59 6.62 12.71
CA ARG A 150 -10.49 7.42 13.53
C ARG A 150 -10.28 8.90 13.20
N GLY A 151 -11.36 9.63 13.00
CA GLY A 151 -11.33 11.06 12.71
C GLY A 151 -11.59 11.41 11.24
N ARG A 152 -11.58 12.71 10.97
CA ARG A 152 -11.79 13.24 9.61
C ARG A 152 -10.49 13.22 8.82
N LEU A 153 -10.59 12.84 7.56
CA LEU A 153 -9.53 12.95 6.58
C LEU A 153 -9.74 14.20 5.72
N ALA A 154 -8.65 14.87 5.35
CA ALA A 154 -8.66 15.97 4.38
C ALA A 154 -8.58 15.46 2.92
N LEU A 155 -8.90 14.18 2.70
CA LEU A 155 -8.88 13.47 1.44
C LEU A 155 -10.30 13.10 1.02
N ASP A 156 -10.51 12.88 -0.27
CA ASP A 156 -11.70 12.21 -0.77
C ASP A 156 -11.67 10.76 -0.32
N VAL A 157 -12.83 10.27 0.15
CA VAL A 157 -12.95 8.93 0.75
C VAL A 157 -14.06 8.17 0.02
N VAL A 158 -13.73 6.99 -0.49
CA VAL A 158 -14.69 6.06 -1.07
C VAL A 158 -14.67 4.76 -0.26
N PRO A 159 -15.79 4.35 0.37
CA PRO A 159 -15.88 3.05 1.02
C PRO A 159 -15.70 1.92 -0.01
N LEU A 160 -14.89 0.91 0.33
CA LEU A 160 -14.69 -0.27 -0.52
C LEU A 160 -15.32 -1.52 0.10
N LEU A 161 -15.08 -1.75 1.39
CA LEU A 161 -15.46 -2.99 2.07
C LEU A 161 -15.54 -2.80 3.58
N ASP A 162 -16.53 -3.47 4.19
CA ASP A 162 -16.55 -3.76 5.63
C ASP A 162 -16.23 -5.24 5.81
N GLU A 163 -15.22 -5.55 6.61
CA GLU A 163 -14.72 -6.90 6.79
C GLU A 163 -14.56 -7.28 8.25
N GLU A 164 -14.97 -8.50 8.59
CA GLU A 164 -14.79 -9.05 9.93
C GLU A 164 -13.37 -9.54 10.15
N MET A 165 -12.84 -9.26 11.33
CA MET A 165 -11.63 -9.88 11.85
C MET A 165 -12.01 -11.16 12.60
N VAL A 166 -11.25 -12.21 12.38
CA VAL A 166 -11.50 -13.55 12.93
C VAL A 166 -10.34 -14.00 13.82
N LEU A 167 -10.63 -14.82 14.82
CA LEU A 167 -9.59 -15.55 15.55
C LEU A 167 -9.09 -16.68 14.66
N VAL A 168 -7.77 -16.77 14.51
CA VAL A 168 -7.09 -17.75 13.66
C VAL A 168 -6.19 -18.63 14.51
N THR A 169 -6.30 -19.94 14.34
CA THR A 169 -5.49 -20.95 15.03
C THR A 169 -5.01 -22.01 14.05
N SER A 170 -3.93 -22.70 14.38
CA SER A 170 -3.54 -23.92 13.67
C SER A 170 -4.66 -24.96 13.72
N ALA A 171 -4.91 -25.65 12.62
CA ALA A 171 -5.86 -26.76 12.60
C ALA A 171 -5.36 -27.98 13.40
N ALA A 172 -4.04 -28.18 13.42
CA ALA A 172 -3.40 -29.32 14.09
C ALA A 172 -3.00 -29.02 15.54
N LEU A 173 -2.49 -27.82 15.81
CA LEU A 173 -1.83 -27.48 17.09
C LEU A 173 -2.63 -26.48 17.92
N GLY A 174 -3.62 -25.82 17.33
CA GLY A 174 -4.41 -24.79 18.00
C GLY A 174 -5.40 -25.35 19.03
N PRO A 175 -5.84 -24.50 19.96
CA PRO A 175 -6.82 -24.90 20.96
C PRO A 175 -8.16 -25.32 20.32
N ASP A 176 -8.83 -26.26 20.94
CA ASP A 176 -10.18 -26.65 20.54
C ASP A 176 -11.18 -25.64 21.08
N LEU A 177 -11.71 -24.81 20.17
CA LEU A 177 -12.62 -23.75 20.48
C LEU A 177 -13.88 -23.85 19.60
N PRO A 178 -15.03 -23.36 20.05
CA PRO A 178 -16.26 -23.36 19.25
C PRO A 178 -16.09 -22.49 17.98
N PRO A 179 -16.95 -22.67 16.95
CA PRO A 179 -16.90 -21.90 15.71
C PRO A 179 -17.05 -20.38 15.91
N ALA A 180 -17.75 -19.96 16.94
CA ALA A 180 -17.89 -18.57 17.36
C ALA A 180 -17.45 -18.41 18.81
N ILE A 181 -16.76 -17.33 19.13
CA ILE A 181 -16.25 -16.99 20.46
C ILE A 181 -16.63 -15.58 20.85
N ASP A 182 -16.66 -15.32 22.15
CA ASP A 182 -16.77 -13.96 22.69
C ASP A 182 -15.39 -13.34 22.87
N LEU A 183 -15.32 -12.00 22.82
CA LEU A 183 -14.08 -11.26 23.04
C LEU A 183 -13.39 -11.61 24.36
N ALA A 184 -14.15 -11.88 25.42
CA ALA A 184 -13.61 -12.26 26.72
C ALA A 184 -12.80 -13.59 26.68
N THR A 185 -13.12 -14.47 25.76
CA THR A 185 -12.38 -15.75 25.56
C THR A 185 -10.92 -15.51 25.19
N LEU A 186 -10.61 -14.36 24.57
CA LEU A 186 -9.25 -14.01 24.15
C LEU A 186 -8.28 -13.86 25.33
N THR A 187 -8.76 -13.58 26.54
CA THR A 187 -7.92 -13.39 27.74
C THR A 187 -7.17 -14.65 28.14
N GLY A 188 -7.68 -15.83 27.78
CA GLY A 188 -7.06 -17.14 28.06
C GLY A 188 -6.21 -17.71 26.92
N ILE A 189 -6.03 -16.98 25.82
CA ILE A 189 -5.36 -17.48 24.62
C ILE A 189 -4.01 -16.77 24.44
N GLU A 190 -2.96 -17.53 24.18
CA GLU A 190 -1.67 -16.96 23.77
C GLU A 190 -1.78 -16.37 22.37
N LEU A 191 -1.50 -15.07 22.24
CA LEU A 191 -1.69 -14.32 20.98
C LEU A 191 -0.39 -13.79 20.42
N VAL A 192 -0.27 -13.85 19.09
CA VAL A 192 0.62 -13.01 18.28
C VAL A 192 -0.24 -11.98 17.54
N LEU A 193 0.11 -10.71 17.67
CA LEU A 193 -0.65 -9.60 17.06
C LEU A 193 0.28 -8.65 16.32
N PRO A 194 -0.25 -7.87 15.36
CA PRO A 194 0.48 -6.71 14.82
C PRO A 194 0.83 -5.69 15.92
N THR A 195 1.90 -4.92 15.70
CA THR A 195 2.28 -3.85 16.64
C THR A 195 1.23 -2.74 16.66
N ARG A 196 1.28 -1.85 17.65
CA ARG A 196 0.33 -0.72 17.77
C ARG A 196 0.42 0.31 16.63
N ARG A 197 1.46 0.26 15.79
CA ARG A 197 1.59 1.09 14.59
C ARG A 197 0.71 0.59 13.45
N ASN A 198 0.36 -0.68 13.46
CA ASN A 198 -0.47 -1.30 12.44
C ASN A 198 -1.95 -0.93 12.64
N GLY A 199 -2.63 -0.54 11.56
CA GLY A 199 -4.04 -0.17 11.60
C GLY A 199 -4.95 -1.31 12.06
N LEU A 200 -4.61 -2.58 11.76
CA LEU A 200 -5.36 -3.74 12.25
C LEU A 200 -5.37 -3.82 13.78
N ARG A 201 -4.21 -3.53 14.42
CA ARG A 201 -4.13 -3.48 15.88
C ARG A 201 -5.00 -2.37 16.44
N GLY A 202 -5.07 -1.21 15.78
CA GLY A 202 -5.94 -0.10 16.21
C GLY A 202 -7.42 -0.46 16.17
N VAL A 203 -7.86 -1.25 15.18
CA VAL A 203 -9.24 -1.76 15.10
C VAL A 203 -9.52 -2.72 16.26
N LEU A 204 -8.62 -3.67 16.50
CA LEU A 204 -8.74 -4.64 17.61
C LEU A 204 -8.75 -3.93 18.98
N ASP A 205 -7.76 -3.08 19.26
CA ASP A 205 -7.66 -2.36 20.53
C ASP A 205 -8.91 -1.51 20.81
N ALA A 206 -9.53 -0.99 19.74
CA ALA A 206 -10.80 -0.26 19.86
C ALA A 206 -11.98 -1.14 20.28
N ALA A 207 -12.10 -2.32 19.72
CA ALA A 207 -13.15 -3.27 20.06
C ALA A 207 -12.97 -3.81 21.49
N LEU A 208 -11.72 -4.13 21.86
CA LEU A 208 -11.37 -4.58 23.20
C LEU A 208 -11.68 -3.52 24.26
N LEU A 209 -11.32 -2.25 23.99
CA LEU A 209 -11.64 -1.14 24.89
C LEU A 209 -13.15 -0.96 25.08
N ALA A 210 -13.91 -1.05 23.98
CA ALA A 210 -15.38 -0.90 24.05
C ALA A 210 -16.05 -2.05 24.82
N ALA A 211 -15.42 -3.23 24.87
CA ALA A 211 -15.91 -4.40 25.59
C ALA A 211 -15.33 -4.56 26.99
N ASP A 212 -14.50 -3.62 27.45
CA ASP A 212 -13.73 -3.68 28.72
C ASP A 212 -12.91 -4.98 28.85
N VAL A 213 -12.33 -5.44 27.73
CA VAL A 213 -11.47 -6.63 27.66
C VAL A 213 -10.01 -6.21 27.50
N VAL A 214 -9.16 -6.72 28.38
CA VAL A 214 -7.70 -6.47 28.33
C VAL A 214 -6.98 -7.74 27.90
N ILE A 215 -6.23 -7.66 26.80
CA ILE A 215 -5.35 -8.74 26.34
C ILE A 215 -3.90 -8.25 26.30
N LYS A 216 -2.97 -9.17 26.54
CA LYS A 216 -1.54 -8.93 26.40
C LYS A 216 -0.98 -9.94 25.40
N PRO A 217 -0.63 -9.52 24.18
CA PRO A 217 -0.04 -10.43 23.21
C PRO A 217 1.32 -10.94 23.73
N LYS A 218 1.62 -12.18 23.45
CA LYS A 218 2.93 -12.78 23.76
C LYS A 218 3.99 -12.36 22.74
N PHE A 219 3.55 -12.14 21.48
CA PHE A 219 4.41 -11.68 20.38
C PHE A 219 3.76 -10.51 19.66
N GLU A 220 4.58 -9.56 19.22
CA GLU A 220 4.15 -8.45 18.37
C GLU A 220 4.99 -8.42 17.08
N ILE A 221 4.35 -8.63 15.92
CA ILE A 221 4.98 -8.79 14.59
C ILE A 221 4.14 -8.05 13.56
N ASP A 222 4.74 -7.22 12.68
CA ASP A 222 4.01 -6.49 11.65
C ASP A 222 3.92 -7.23 10.29
N LEU A 223 4.75 -8.25 10.07
CA LEU A 223 4.77 -9.05 8.85
C LEU A 223 3.63 -10.08 8.89
N LEU A 224 2.52 -9.81 8.20
CA LEU A 224 1.31 -10.64 8.27
C LEU A 224 1.56 -12.09 7.85
N ASN A 225 2.31 -12.31 6.77
CA ASN A 225 2.66 -13.66 6.33
C ASN A 225 3.48 -14.41 7.38
N THR A 226 4.38 -13.74 8.10
CA THR A 226 5.13 -14.34 9.22
C THR A 226 4.21 -14.71 10.38
N ILE A 227 3.22 -13.86 10.70
CA ILE A 227 2.20 -14.20 11.72
C ILE A 227 1.45 -15.47 11.31
N VAL A 228 0.97 -15.53 10.06
CA VAL A 228 0.21 -16.66 9.53
C VAL A 228 1.02 -17.95 9.60
N GLN A 229 2.28 -17.94 9.15
CA GLN A 229 3.18 -19.10 9.22
C GLN A 229 3.51 -19.50 10.65
N PHE A 230 3.67 -18.55 11.56
CA PHE A 230 3.94 -18.84 12.97
C PHE A 230 2.74 -19.50 13.65
N VAL A 231 1.52 -19.01 13.39
CA VAL A 231 0.28 -19.63 13.87
C VAL A 231 0.11 -21.05 13.32
N GLU A 232 0.42 -21.28 12.05
CA GLU A 232 0.36 -22.60 11.43
C GLU A 232 1.24 -23.64 12.18
N GLN A 233 2.40 -23.23 12.67
CA GLN A 233 3.43 -24.08 13.28
C GLN A 233 3.40 -24.09 14.81
N SER A 234 2.40 -23.49 15.45
CA SER A 234 2.35 -23.33 16.91
C SER A 234 0.93 -23.41 17.47
N ALA A 235 0.83 -23.46 18.79
CA ALA A 235 -0.46 -23.35 19.50
C ALA A 235 -0.90 -21.90 19.72
N VAL A 236 -0.09 -20.91 19.30
CA VAL A 236 -0.39 -19.48 19.41
C VAL A 236 -1.47 -19.12 18.40
N ALA A 237 -2.38 -18.23 18.78
CA ALA A 237 -3.44 -17.73 17.91
C ALA A 237 -3.16 -16.28 17.46
N THR A 238 -3.90 -15.82 16.45
CA THR A 238 -3.89 -14.42 16.02
C THR A 238 -5.29 -13.93 15.71
N ILE A 239 -5.44 -12.61 15.52
CA ILE A 239 -6.69 -11.98 15.08
C ILE A 239 -6.38 -11.19 13.82
N LEU A 240 -6.85 -11.67 12.68
CA LEU A 240 -6.61 -11.10 11.36
C LEU A 240 -7.91 -11.01 10.55
N PRO A 241 -7.94 -10.16 9.52
CA PRO A 241 -9.02 -10.17 8.54
C PRO A 241 -9.14 -11.55 7.87
N ARG A 242 -10.36 -11.98 7.61
CA ARG A 242 -10.62 -13.29 7.00
C ARG A 242 -9.89 -13.46 5.65
N VAL A 243 -9.83 -12.40 4.84
CA VAL A 243 -9.19 -12.43 3.52
C VAL A 243 -7.73 -12.85 3.57
N VAL A 244 -6.99 -12.48 4.61
CA VAL A 244 -5.56 -12.82 4.78
C VAL A 244 -5.34 -14.32 4.95
N VAL A 245 -6.30 -15.03 5.54
CA VAL A 245 -6.16 -16.45 5.93
C VAL A 245 -7.06 -17.39 5.14
N GLN A 246 -7.97 -16.86 4.30
CA GLN A 246 -9.01 -17.65 3.64
C GLN A 246 -8.45 -18.85 2.91
N ARG A 247 -7.41 -18.69 2.10
CA ARG A 247 -6.77 -19.80 1.38
C ARG A 247 -6.27 -20.91 2.31
N LYS A 248 -5.61 -20.55 3.41
CA LYS A 248 -5.11 -21.52 4.40
C LYS A 248 -6.24 -22.21 5.16
N VAL A 249 -7.37 -21.54 5.33
CA VAL A 249 -8.59 -22.13 5.91
C VAL A 249 -9.21 -23.13 4.94
N ASP A 250 -9.29 -22.80 3.67
CA ASP A 250 -9.81 -23.70 2.62
C ASP A 250 -8.92 -24.94 2.44
N GLU A 251 -7.60 -24.79 2.60
CA GLU A 251 -6.62 -25.89 2.62
C GLU A 251 -6.66 -26.70 3.94
N SER A 252 -7.53 -26.33 4.89
CA SER A 252 -7.64 -26.97 6.21
C SER A 252 -6.38 -26.93 7.08
N VAL A 253 -5.48 -25.99 6.80
CA VAL A 253 -4.24 -25.77 7.57
C VAL A 253 -4.50 -24.89 8.78
N LEU A 254 -5.37 -23.92 8.64
CA LEU A 254 -5.82 -23.02 9.71
C LEU A 254 -7.32 -23.17 9.97
N ARG A 255 -7.73 -22.77 11.17
CA ARG A 255 -9.14 -22.62 11.54
C ARG A 255 -9.41 -21.15 11.83
N ALA A 256 -10.43 -20.59 11.18
CA ALA A 256 -10.93 -19.25 11.46
C ALA A 256 -12.23 -19.34 12.28
N ARG A 257 -12.30 -18.60 13.38
CA ARG A 257 -13.47 -18.53 14.25
C ARG A 257 -14.00 -17.12 14.32
N THR A 258 -15.30 -16.98 14.19
CA THR A 258 -15.97 -15.68 14.28
C THR A 258 -15.89 -15.15 15.71
N ILE A 259 -15.58 -13.89 15.88
CA ILE A 259 -15.70 -13.17 17.14
C ILE A 259 -17.10 -12.54 17.13
N ALA A 260 -18.03 -13.10 17.93
CA ALA A 260 -19.46 -12.83 17.78
C ALA A 260 -19.95 -11.66 18.61
N SER A 261 -19.36 -11.43 19.79
CA SER A 261 -19.91 -10.48 20.76
C SER A 261 -18.84 -9.63 21.45
N PRO A 262 -18.67 -8.39 21.05
CA PRO A 262 -19.12 -7.80 19.80
C PRO A 262 -18.23 -8.24 18.61
N PRO A 263 -18.73 -8.22 17.36
CA PRO A 263 -17.90 -8.48 16.19
C PRO A 263 -16.86 -7.38 16.02
N ILE A 264 -15.68 -7.76 15.53
CA ILE A 264 -14.63 -6.80 15.20
C ILE A 264 -14.68 -6.57 13.69
N VAL A 265 -15.13 -5.39 13.30
CA VAL A 265 -15.24 -5.00 11.89
C VAL A 265 -14.22 -3.93 11.57
N ARG A 266 -13.47 -4.12 10.49
CA ARG A 266 -12.64 -3.09 9.90
C ARG A 266 -13.31 -2.52 8.64
N HIS A 267 -13.06 -1.26 8.39
CA HIS A 267 -13.56 -0.57 7.20
C HIS A 267 -12.39 -0.29 6.26
N ILE A 268 -12.42 -0.85 5.06
CA ILE A 268 -11.47 -0.58 4.00
C ILE A 268 -12.01 0.55 3.13
N ILE A 269 -11.19 1.56 2.92
CA ILE A 269 -11.52 2.74 2.13
C ILE A 269 -10.43 3.03 1.10
N LEU A 270 -10.84 3.60 -0.03
CA LEU A 270 -9.96 4.28 -0.96
C LEU A 270 -9.87 5.75 -0.55
N VAL A 271 -8.67 6.29 -0.53
CA VAL A 271 -8.43 7.72 -0.33
C VAL A 271 -7.70 8.31 -1.51
N SER A 272 -8.07 9.54 -1.90
CA SER A 272 -7.42 10.30 -2.96
C SER A 272 -7.41 11.79 -2.64
N HIS A 273 -6.55 12.56 -3.31
CA HIS A 273 -6.43 13.98 -3.04
C HIS A 273 -7.57 14.77 -3.72
N PRO A 274 -8.35 15.62 -3.01
CA PRO A 274 -9.54 16.26 -3.55
C PRO A 274 -9.26 17.26 -4.70
N LYS A 275 -8.04 17.80 -4.75
CA LYS A 275 -7.63 18.78 -5.79
C LYS A 275 -6.75 18.15 -6.88
N ARG A 276 -6.49 16.83 -6.83
CA ARG A 276 -5.68 16.11 -7.82
C ARG A 276 -6.50 14.95 -8.37
N PRO A 277 -7.20 15.14 -9.48
CA PRO A 277 -8.06 14.10 -10.04
C PRO A 277 -7.25 12.85 -10.41
N ILE A 278 -7.83 11.71 -10.12
CA ILE A 278 -7.26 10.40 -10.48
C ILE A 278 -7.27 10.28 -12.01
N GLY A 279 -6.11 9.99 -12.61
CA GLY A 279 -5.98 9.77 -14.05
C GLY A 279 -6.69 8.50 -14.53
N PRO A 280 -6.93 8.35 -15.85
CA PRO A 280 -7.66 7.21 -16.42
C PRO A 280 -7.05 5.85 -16.08
N ALA A 281 -5.73 5.73 -16.18
CA ALA A 281 -5.01 4.49 -15.87
C ALA A 281 -5.13 4.11 -14.40
N ALA A 282 -4.97 5.08 -13.48
CA ALA A 282 -5.12 4.83 -12.04
C ALA A 282 -6.56 4.46 -11.69
N ARG A 283 -7.56 5.08 -12.33
CA ARG A 283 -8.98 4.74 -12.15
C ARG A 283 -9.25 3.31 -12.60
N ALA A 284 -8.79 2.91 -13.79
CA ALA A 284 -8.96 1.56 -14.29
C ALA A 284 -8.35 0.50 -13.35
N LEU A 285 -7.16 0.77 -12.79
CA LEU A 285 -6.54 -0.14 -11.82
C LEU A 285 -7.33 -0.20 -10.51
N ILE A 286 -7.81 0.95 -10.00
CA ILE A 286 -8.63 1.02 -8.79
C ILE A 286 -9.95 0.26 -8.98
N ASP A 287 -10.58 0.38 -10.14
CA ASP A 287 -11.84 -0.33 -10.43
C ASP A 287 -11.62 -1.85 -10.44
N ILE A 288 -10.52 -2.33 -11.05
CA ILE A 288 -10.14 -3.75 -11.05
C ILE A 288 -9.85 -4.24 -9.62
N ILE A 289 -9.10 -3.48 -8.83
CA ILE A 289 -8.82 -3.81 -7.43
C ILE A 289 -10.12 -3.86 -6.61
N GLY A 290 -11.04 -2.92 -6.81
CA GLY A 290 -12.33 -2.89 -6.14
C GLY A 290 -13.22 -4.08 -6.49
N GLU A 291 -13.20 -4.53 -7.75
CA GLU A 291 -13.88 -5.76 -8.19
C GLU A 291 -13.27 -6.98 -7.52
N GLU A 292 -11.94 -7.07 -7.47
CA GLU A 292 -11.24 -8.21 -6.87
C GLU A 292 -11.45 -8.30 -5.36
N ILE A 293 -11.42 -7.16 -4.65
CA ILE A 293 -11.77 -7.09 -3.22
C ILE A 293 -13.17 -7.68 -2.99
N ARG A 294 -14.18 -7.26 -3.77
CA ARG A 294 -15.54 -7.80 -3.66
C ARG A 294 -15.59 -9.30 -3.95
N ARG A 295 -14.89 -9.76 -4.98
CA ARG A 295 -14.84 -11.18 -5.37
C ARG A 295 -14.30 -12.07 -4.26
N VAL A 296 -13.17 -11.71 -3.67
CA VAL A 296 -12.53 -12.49 -2.60
C VAL A 296 -13.40 -12.51 -1.34
N THR A 297 -14.08 -11.40 -1.05
CA THR A 297 -14.92 -11.29 0.15
C THR A 297 -16.25 -12.05 0.02
N THR A 298 -16.84 -12.11 -1.19
CA THR A 298 -18.11 -12.81 -1.41
C THR A 298 -17.94 -14.30 -1.70
N GLY A 299 -16.69 -14.79 -1.78
CA GLY A 299 -16.40 -16.20 -2.06
C GLY A 299 -16.79 -16.65 -3.47
N THR A 300 -17.00 -15.72 -4.43
CA THR A 300 -17.38 -16.05 -5.80
C THR A 300 -16.13 -16.52 -6.58
N PRO A 301 -16.11 -17.74 -7.17
CA PRO A 301 -14.97 -18.22 -7.93
C PRO A 301 -14.69 -17.32 -9.14
N ALA A 302 -13.43 -17.30 -9.60
CA ALA A 302 -13.05 -16.64 -10.85
C ALA A 302 -13.81 -17.27 -12.03
N ALA A 303 -14.42 -16.43 -12.85
CA ALA A 303 -15.05 -16.84 -14.12
C ALA A 303 -13.98 -17.09 -15.19
#